data_d72930acd8be7566378e7a7165fb188f
#
_entry.id   d72930acd8be7566378e7a7165fb188f
#
_cell.length_a   1.000
_cell.length_b   1.000
_cell.length_c   1.000
_cell.angle_alpha   90.00
_cell.angle_beta   90.00
_cell.angle_gamma   90.00
#
_symmetry.space_group_name_H-M   'P 1'
#
loop_
_entity.id
_entity.type
_entity.pdbx_description
1 polymer ?
#
loop_
_entity_poly.entity_id
_entity_poly.type
_entity_poly.pdbx_seq_one_letter_code
_entity_poly.pdbx_strand_id
1 'polypeptide(L)'
;ERINMAIGQIDVDLGTQVNFLKEIGKPFEAKRLYERVTFDLEMIRELGHCSGIENYSRYFDGRAAGDRPFCLLDYFPKDFLLVVDESHVTIPQIRAMYGGDYARKKNLVEYGFRLPSAMDNRPLTFDEFESLTPLGIYVSATPADYELIKSEGVVVEQVIRPTGLLDPIIDVRPSLNQIDDLMEEITQRSAKDERVLVTTLTKRMAEELTTYMTRMGVRCNYIHSDVDTLERVQIMDDLRNGLFDVLIGVNLLREGLDLPEVSLVAILDADKEGFLRSHRSLTQTAGRAARNVNGKVIFYADKITASMQQTMDETNRRREKQMAYNEAHGITPKQVMKNSVSMLAEKLKPFGIGAITTISKDENREALLKEISEMKQIADDAKTSGDSDTFIKASKVVLDARVKLNDKFNIEEEEGQRRIIVVPQKHDIICKWTSRECSAMPSKEACMKYYNLIDAEK
;
A
#
# COMPACT_ATOMS: atom_id res chain seq x y z
N GLU A 1 -24.57 7.68 -32.99
CA GLU A 1 -25.20 6.50 -33.60
C GLU A 1 -24.93 5.26 -32.75
N ARG A 2 -23.68 4.87 -32.45
CA ARG A 2 -23.32 3.71 -31.62
C ARG A 2 -23.96 3.74 -30.22
N ILE A 3 -24.00 4.89 -29.55
CA ILE A 3 -24.62 5.01 -28.21
C ILE A 3 -26.09 4.68 -28.28
N ASN A 4 -26.81 5.19 -29.26
CA ASN A 4 -28.27 4.92 -29.43
C ASN A 4 -28.55 3.45 -29.74
N MET A 5 -27.67 2.80 -30.52
CA MET A 5 -27.76 1.36 -30.77
C MET A 5 -27.54 0.56 -29.49
N ALA A 6 -26.50 0.91 -28.71
CA ALA A 6 -26.23 0.27 -27.43
C ALA A 6 -27.39 0.42 -26.44
N ILE A 7 -27.97 1.63 -26.32
CA ILE A 7 -29.16 1.88 -25.49
C ILE A 7 -30.33 0.99 -25.90
N GLY A 8 -30.60 0.88 -27.21
CA GLY A 8 -31.67 0.00 -27.71
C GLY A 8 -31.45 -1.46 -27.36
N GLN A 9 -30.23 -1.95 -27.48
CA GLN A 9 -29.88 -3.34 -27.11
C GLN A 9 -29.97 -3.58 -25.59
N ILE A 10 -29.53 -2.63 -24.79
CA ILE A 10 -29.64 -2.70 -23.32
C ILE A 10 -31.10 -2.77 -22.89
N ASP A 11 -31.98 -1.99 -23.53
CA ASP A 11 -33.41 -1.95 -23.22
C ASP A 11 -34.10 -3.29 -23.55
N VAL A 12 -33.75 -3.88 -24.68
CA VAL A 12 -34.24 -5.23 -25.08
C VAL A 12 -33.79 -6.30 -24.07
N ASP A 13 -32.49 -6.31 -23.71
CA ASP A 13 -31.95 -7.26 -22.75
C ASP A 13 -32.54 -7.04 -21.35
N LEU A 14 -32.83 -5.80 -20.97
CA LEU A 14 -33.54 -5.47 -19.73
C LEU A 14 -34.93 -6.09 -19.70
N GLY A 15 -35.74 -5.91 -20.76
CA GLY A 15 -37.05 -6.50 -20.86
C GLY A 15 -37.01 -8.02 -20.73
N THR A 16 -36.09 -8.65 -21.42
CA THR A 16 -35.86 -10.10 -21.38
C THR A 16 -35.51 -10.59 -19.98
N GLN A 17 -34.56 -9.94 -19.32
CA GLN A 17 -34.09 -10.34 -18.00
C GLN A 17 -35.14 -10.08 -16.91
N VAL A 18 -35.89 -9.00 -17.00
CA VAL A 18 -36.98 -8.67 -16.07
C VAL A 18 -38.09 -9.73 -16.16
N ASN A 19 -38.48 -10.16 -17.38
CA ASN A 19 -39.45 -11.21 -17.57
C ASN A 19 -38.95 -12.55 -17.02
N PHE A 20 -37.71 -12.91 -17.31
CA PHE A 20 -37.07 -14.11 -16.76
C PHE A 20 -37.13 -14.15 -15.23
N LEU A 21 -36.73 -13.02 -14.57
CA LEU A 21 -36.74 -12.94 -13.11
C LEU A 21 -38.16 -13.08 -12.53
N LYS A 22 -39.18 -12.55 -13.19
CA LYS A 22 -40.58 -12.70 -12.77
C LYS A 22 -41.03 -14.16 -12.90
N GLU A 23 -40.69 -14.82 -14.00
CA GLU A 23 -41.05 -16.23 -14.27
C GLU A 23 -40.44 -17.19 -13.23
N ILE A 24 -39.24 -16.93 -12.78
CA ILE A 24 -38.57 -17.74 -11.73
C ILE A 24 -38.94 -17.31 -10.29
N GLY A 25 -39.99 -16.49 -10.14
CA GLY A 25 -40.49 -16.08 -8.81
C GLY A 25 -39.64 -15.04 -8.05
N LYS A 26 -38.88 -14.23 -8.78
CA LYS A 26 -38.03 -13.15 -8.21
C LYS A 26 -38.53 -11.73 -8.58
N PRO A 27 -39.77 -11.35 -8.20
CA PRO A 27 -40.35 -10.06 -8.62
C PRO A 27 -39.64 -8.84 -8.01
N PHE A 28 -39.05 -8.95 -6.83
CA PHE A 28 -38.32 -7.88 -6.19
C PHE A 28 -37.00 -7.58 -6.92
N GLU A 29 -36.28 -8.63 -7.32
CA GLU A 29 -35.07 -8.54 -8.12
C GLU A 29 -35.37 -7.96 -9.50
N ALA A 30 -36.47 -8.38 -10.13
CA ALA A 30 -36.93 -7.85 -11.40
C ALA A 30 -37.21 -6.35 -11.32
N LYS A 31 -37.92 -5.88 -10.27
CA LYS A 31 -38.22 -4.48 -10.05
C LYS A 31 -36.92 -3.66 -9.84
N ARG A 32 -36.03 -4.15 -8.98
CA ARG A 32 -34.73 -3.50 -8.71
C ARG A 32 -33.90 -3.35 -9.98
N LEU A 33 -33.83 -4.40 -10.77
CA LEU A 33 -33.07 -4.38 -12.02
C LEU A 33 -33.65 -3.35 -12.98
N TYR A 34 -35.00 -3.35 -13.15
CA TYR A 34 -35.69 -2.41 -14.01
C TYR A 34 -35.42 -0.95 -13.61
N GLU A 35 -35.63 -0.61 -12.33
CA GLU A 35 -35.42 0.74 -11.83
C GLU A 35 -33.96 1.19 -12.02
N ARG A 36 -33.01 0.31 -11.71
CA ARG A 36 -31.58 0.62 -11.84
C ARG A 36 -31.16 0.85 -13.28
N VAL A 37 -31.49 -0.06 -14.17
CA VAL A 37 -31.04 0.04 -15.57
C VAL A 37 -31.75 1.17 -16.30
N THR A 38 -33.05 1.41 -16.02
CA THR A 38 -33.77 2.56 -16.58
C THR A 38 -33.08 3.87 -16.18
N PHE A 39 -32.74 4.03 -14.91
CA PHE A 39 -31.99 5.20 -14.44
C PHE A 39 -30.60 5.31 -15.12
N ASP A 40 -29.86 4.20 -15.25
CA ASP A 40 -28.57 4.22 -15.94
C ASP A 40 -28.72 4.63 -17.41
N LEU A 41 -29.78 4.18 -18.10
CA LEU A 41 -30.07 4.54 -19.49
C LEU A 41 -30.45 6.04 -19.65
N GLU A 42 -31.20 6.60 -18.70
CA GLU A 42 -31.49 8.05 -18.65
C GLU A 42 -30.20 8.86 -18.50
N MET A 43 -29.33 8.46 -17.55
CA MET A 43 -28.03 9.10 -17.35
C MET A 43 -27.15 9.04 -18.60
N ILE A 44 -27.11 7.90 -19.30
CA ILE A 44 -26.35 7.75 -20.54
C ILE A 44 -26.91 8.64 -21.65
N ARG A 45 -28.25 8.77 -21.75
CA ARG A 45 -28.89 9.66 -22.76
C ARG A 45 -28.59 11.13 -22.50
N GLU A 46 -28.71 11.59 -21.24
CA GLU A 46 -28.60 13.01 -20.89
C GLU A 46 -27.14 13.46 -20.71
N LEU A 47 -26.30 12.63 -20.07
CA LEU A 47 -24.95 13.01 -19.69
C LEU A 47 -23.85 12.25 -20.49
N GLY A 48 -24.22 11.26 -21.27
CA GLY A 48 -23.27 10.38 -21.96
C GLY A 48 -22.54 9.39 -21.03
N HIS A 49 -22.90 9.32 -19.75
CA HIS A 49 -22.23 8.52 -18.75
C HIS A 49 -23.18 8.12 -17.61
N CYS A 50 -22.94 6.97 -16.98
CA CYS A 50 -23.55 6.56 -15.72
C CYS A 50 -22.53 5.88 -14.80
N SER A 51 -22.85 5.82 -13.50
CA SER A 51 -22.02 5.08 -12.55
C SER A 51 -22.09 3.57 -12.84
N GLY A 52 -20.92 2.96 -13.12
CA GLY A 52 -20.84 1.56 -13.50
C GLY A 52 -21.09 1.31 -14.98
N ILE A 53 -20.86 2.29 -15.85
CA ILE A 53 -21.01 2.18 -17.32
C ILE A 53 -20.21 1.01 -17.91
N GLU A 54 -19.14 0.59 -17.25
CA GLU A 54 -18.32 -0.55 -17.64
C GLU A 54 -19.13 -1.87 -17.68
N ASN A 55 -20.23 -1.98 -16.92
CA ASN A 55 -21.09 -3.16 -16.95
C ASN A 55 -21.90 -3.28 -18.25
N TYR A 56 -21.92 -2.24 -19.05
CA TYR A 56 -22.55 -2.17 -20.37
C TYR A 56 -21.53 -2.20 -21.51
N SER A 57 -20.22 -2.38 -21.21
CA SER A 57 -19.13 -2.25 -22.18
C SER A 57 -19.32 -3.06 -23.45
N ARG A 58 -19.84 -4.30 -23.38
CA ARG A 58 -20.03 -5.15 -24.56
C ARG A 58 -20.95 -4.54 -25.61
N TYR A 59 -21.96 -3.75 -25.20
CA TYR A 59 -22.88 -3.09 -26.16
C TYR A 59 -22.20 -1.94 -26.90
N PHE A 60 -21.30 -1.22 -26.20
CA PHE A 60 -20.52 -0.13 -26.82
C PHE A 60 -19.41 -0.63 -27.72
N ASP A 61 -18.80 -1.78 -27.37
CA ASP A 61 -17.72 -2.42 -28.12
C ASP A 61 -18.24 -3.24 -29.30
N GLY A 62 -19.51 -3.66 -29.25
CA GLY A 62 -20.11 -4.57 -30.23
C GLY A 62 -19.64 -6.03 -30.09
N ARG A 63 -19.19 -6.44 -28.90
CA ARG A 63 -18.79 -7.82 -28.58
C ARG A 63 -20.02 -8.71 -28.39
N ALA A 64 -19.88 -9.99 -28.73
CA ALA A 64 -20.86 -11.00 -28.37
C ALA A 64 -20.83 -11.33 -26.87
N ALA A 65 -21.92 -11.90 -26.37
CA ALA A 65 -21.95 -12.39 -24.98
C ALA A 65 -20.89 -13.49 -24.79
N GLY A 66 -20.12 -13.39 -23.71
CA GLY A 66 -19.02 -14.31 -23.39
C GLY A 66 -17.66 -13.95 -23.98
N ASP A 67 -17.61 -13.06 -24.98
CA ASP A 67 -16.33 -12.58 -25.53
C ASP A 67 -15.52 -11.85 -24.45
N ARG A 68 -14.19 -12.06 -24.49
CA ARG A 68 -13.30 -11.34 -23.60
C ARG A 68 -13.31 -9.83 -23.87
N PRO A 69 -13.20 -8.99 -22.86
CA PRO A 69 -13.03 -7.55 -23.08
C PRO A 69 -11.65 -7.24 -23.67
N PHE A 70 -11.56 -6.10 -24.35
CA PHE A 70 -10.27 -5.52 -24.71
C PHE A 70 -9.52 -5.11 -23.45
N CYS A 71 -8.20 -5.32 -23.46
CA CYS A 71 -7.33 -4.97 -22.35
C CYS A 71 -6.07 -4.26 -22.85
N LEU A 72 -5.23 -3.81 -21.92
CA LEU A 72 -4.00 -3.10 -22.26
C LEU A 72 -3.09 -3.89 -23.23
N LEU A 73 -3.08 -5.22 -23.13
CA LEU A 73 -2.24 -6.08 -23.96
C LEU A 73 -2.67 -6.05 -25.44
N ASP A 74 -3.92 -5.72 -25.76
CA ASP A 74 -4.40 -5.62 -27.14
C ASP A 74 -3.83 -4.40 -27.89
N TYR A 75 -3.26 -3.41 -27.19
CA TYR A 75 -2.63 -2.24 -27.79
C TYR A 75 -1.16 -2.45 -28.15
N PHE A 76 -0.56 -3.55 -27.71
CA PHE A 76 0.83 -3.88 -28.04
C PHE A 76 0.94 -4.62 -29.39
N PRO A 77 2.09 -4.54 -30.08
CA PRO A 77 2.39 -5.42 -31.22
C PRO A 77 2.27 -6.89 -30.80
N LYS A 78 1.99 -7.78 -31.75
CA LYS A 78 1.82 -9.22 -31.44
C LYS A 78 3.09 -9.91 -30.94
N ASP A 79 4.24 -9.33 -31.19
CA ASP A 79 5.59 -9.84 -30.87
C ASP A 79 6.24 -9.10 -29.69
N PHE A 80 5.45 -8.45 -28.84
CA PHE A 80 5.99 -7.76 -27.67
C PHE A 80 6.58 -8.73 -26.64
N LEU A 81 7.58 -8.25 -25.91
CA LEU A 81 8.16 -8.94 -24.76
C LEU A 81 7.52 -8.44 -23.47
N LEU A 82 6.90 -9.34 -22.72
CA LEU A 82 6.38 -9.05 -21.39
C LEU A 82 7.44 -9.32 -20.32
N VAL A 83 7.75 -8.32 -19.50
CA VAL A 83 8.58 -8.49 -18.30
C VAL A 83 7.67 -8.43 -17.08
N VAL A 84 7.62 -9.52 -16.31
CA VAL A 84 6.79 -9.63 -15.11
C VAL A 84 7.68 -9.51 -13.88
N ASP A 85 7.61 -8.36 -13.22
CA ASP A 85 8.31 -8.14 -11.96
C ASP A 85 7.54 -8.77 -10.79
N GLU A 86 8.28 -9.20 -9.76
CA GLU A 86 7.76 -9.97 -8.60
C GLU A 86 6.79 -11.07 -9.06
N SER A 87 7.20 -11.84 -10.06
CA SER A 87 6.35 -12.80 -10.77
C SER A 87 5.71 -13.83 -9.83
N HIS A 88 6.41 -14.24 -8.76
CA HIS A 88 5.92 -15.16 -7.75
C HIS A 88 4.65 -14.66 -7.01
N VAL A 89 4.36 -13.36 -7.06
CA VAL A 89 3.12 -12.74 -6.54
C VAL A 89 2.19 -12.34 -7.67
N THR A 90 2.74 -11.73 -8.72
CA THR A 90 1.95 -11.19 -9.85
C THR A 90 1.19 -12.28 -10.60
N ILE A 91 1.84 -13.40 -10.91
CA ILE A 91 1.19 -14.49 -11.65
C ILE A 91 0.03 -15.15 -10.87
N PRO A 92 0.17 -15.50 -9.57
CA PRO A 92 -0.96 -15.97 -8.79
C PRO A 92 -2.11 -14.97 -8.69
N GLN A 93 -1.82 -13.67 -8.62
CA GLN A 93 -2.86 -12.63 -8.62
C GLN A 93 -3.63 -12.60 -9.94
N ILE A 94 -2.93 -12.60 -11.08
CA ILE A 94 -3.57 -12.66 -12.41
C ILE A 94 -4.47 -13.90 -12.51
N ARG A 95 -4.00 -15.04 -12.05
CA ARG A 95 -4.77 -16.30 -12.05
C ARG A 95 -6.03 -16.22 -11.21
N ALA A 96 -5.98 -15.53 -10.07
CA ALA A 96 -7.10 -15.43 -9.14
C ALA A 96 -8.15 -14.37 -9.53
N MET A 97 -7.79 -13.37 -10.35
CA MET A 97 -8.64 -12.22 -10.68
C MET A 97 -9.99 -12.64 -11.27
N TYR A 98 -9.98 -13.53 -12.26
CA TYR A 98 -11.19 -13.98 -12.94
C TYR A 98 -12.19 -14.62 -11.99
N GLY A 99 -11.74 -15.58 -11.18
CA GLY A 99 -12.62 -16.33 -10.28
C GLY A 99 -13.31 -15.45 -9.23
N GLY A 100 -12.56 -14.51 -8.65
CA GLY A 100 -13.09 -13.56 -7.67
C GLY A 100 -14.12 -12.60 -8.27
N ASP A 101 -13.83 -12.04 -9.45
CA ASP A 101 -14.74 -11.15 -10.16
C ASP A 101 -16.00 -11.87 -10.62
N TYR A 102 -15.86 -13.08 -11.18
CA TYR A 102 -16.99 -13.93 -11.60
C TYR A 102 -17.95 -14.21 -10.46
N ALA A 103 -17.45 -14.67 -9.31
CA ALA A 103 -18.28 -14.98 -8.15
C ALA A 103 -19.06 -13.76 -7.65
N ARG A 104 -18.40 -12.59 -7.57
CA ARG A 104 -19.03 -11.33 -7.19
C ARG A 104 -20.13 -10.92 -8.18
N LYS A 105 -19.85 -10.90 -9.47
CA LYS A 105 -20.79 -10.48 -10.52
C LYS A 105 -21.97 -11.44 -10.67
N LYS A 106 -21.74 -12.74 -10.54
CA LYS A 106 -22.80 -13.73 -10.51
C LYS A 106 -23.87 -13.39 -9.47
N ASN A 107 -23.43 -13.06 -8.24
CA ASN A 107 -24.36 -12.63 -7.20
C ASN A 107 -25.09 -11.34 -7.57
N LEU A 108 -24.40 -10.35 -8.15
CA LEU A 108 -25.03 -9.08 -8.54
C LEU A 108 -26.10 -9.28 -9.62
N VAL A 109 -25.90 -10.19 -10.56
CA VAL A 109 -26.88 -10.54 -11.61
C VAL A 109 -28.03 -11.34 -11.00
N GLU A 110 -27.75 -12.36 -10.20
CA GLU A 110 -28.75 -13.24 -9.59
C GLU A 110 -29.72 -12.49 -8.67
N TYR A 111 -29.23 -11.47 -7.98
CA TYR A 111 -30.06 -10.63 -7.10
C TYR A 111 -30.57 -9.36 -7.75
N GLY A 112 -30.53 -9.23 -9.08
CA GLY A 112 -31.10 -8.11 -9.83
C GLY A 112 -30.42 -6.76 -9.62
N PHE A 113 -29.14 -6.73 -9.28
CA PHE A 113 -28.35 -5.49 -9.18
C PHE A 113 -27.69 -5.10 -10.52
N ARG A 114 -27.49 -6.06 -11.42
CA ARG A 114 -26.87 -5.87 -12.74
C ARG A 114 -27.52 -6.77 -13.79
N LEU A 115 -27.44 -6.32 -15.06
CA LEU A 115 -27.74 -7.18 -16.20
C LEU A 115 -26.71 -8.30 -16.35
N PRO A 116 -27.06 -9.42 -17.02
CA PRO A 116 -26.10 -10.47 -17.36
C PRO A 116 -24.86 -9.98 -18.12
N SER A 117 -24.98 -8.90 -18.91
CA SER A 117 -23.88 -8.25 -19.61
C SER A 117 -22.74 -7.79 -18.72
N ALA A 118 -23.00 -7.57 -17.43
CA ALA A 118 -21.97 -7.25 -16.45
C ALA A 118 -20.91 -8.36 -16.32
N MET A 119 -21.29 -9.61 -16.60
CA MET A 119 -20.38 -10.77 -16.61
C MET A 119 -19.32 -10.67 -17.70
N ASP A 120 -19.61 -9.95 -18.80
CA ASP A 120 -18.73 -9.81 -19.96
C ASP A 120 -17.67 -8.70 -19.78
N ASN A 121 -17.84 -7.82 -18.78
CA ASN A 121 -16.78 -6.92 -18.32
C ASN A 121 -15.99 -7.61 -17.21
N ARG A 122 -14.98 -8.35 -17.57
CA ARG A 122 -14.26 -9.26 -16.67
C ARG A 122 -12.75 -9.20 -16.90
N PRO A 123 -11.93 -9.54 -15.90
CA PRO A 123 -10.53 -9.84 -16.14
C PRO A 123 -10.38 -10.98 -17.15
N LEU A 124 -9.21 -11.05 -17.75
CA LEU A 124 -8.84 -12.22 -18.57
C LEU A 124 -8.88 -13.48 -17.72
N THR A 125 -9.26 -14.60 -18.35
CA THR A 125 -8.91 -15.91 -17.79
C THR A 125 -7.39 -16.10 -17.88
N PHE A 126 -6.84 -17.02 -17.11
CA PHE A 126 -5.40 -17.24 -17.14
C PHE A 126 -4.91 -17.75 -18.51
N ASP A 127 -5.69 -18.60 -19.16
CA ASP A 127 -5.39 -19.12 -20.51
C ASP A 127 -5.42 -18.00 -21.57
N GLU A 128 -6.36 -17.05 -21.45
CA GLU A 128 -6.39 -15.87 -22.30
C GLU A 128 -5.16 -15.00 -22.09
N PHE A 129 -4.74 -14.79 -20.85
CA PHE A 129 -3.51 -14.06 -20.52
C PHE A 129 -2.29 -14.75 -21.15
N GLU A 130 -2.15 -16.06 -20.99
CA GLU A 130 -1.02 -16.80 -21.60
C GLU A 130 -1.03 -16.74 -23.13
N SER A 131 -2.21 -16.78 -23.75
CA SER A 131 -2.32 -16.69 -25.21
C SER A 131 -1.94 -15.32 -25.78
N LEU A 132 -2.11 -14.25 -25.00
CA LEU A 132 -1.77 -12.88 -25.37
C LEU A 132 -0.31 -12.53 -25.09
N THR A 133 0.41 -13.35 -24.33
CA THR A 133 1.77 -13.07 -23.85
C THR A 133 2.74 -14.18 -24.26
N PRO A 134 3.04 -14.30 -25.58
CA PRO A 134 3.83 -15.42 -26.10
C PRO A 134 5.29 -15.39 -25.64
N LEU A 135 5.84 -14.21 -25.33
CA LEU A 135 7.22 -14.03 -24.88
C LEU A 135 7.22 -13.36 -23.51
N GLY A 136 7.79 -14.02 -22.50
CA GLY A 136 7.84 -13.50 -21.14
C GLY A 136 9.19 -13.69 -20.46
N ILE A 137 9.60 -12.66 -19.69
CA ILE A 137 10.69 -12.75 -18.71
C ILE A 137 10.07 -12.60 -17.33
N TYR A 138 10.29 -13.58 -16.48
CA TYR A 138 9.81 -13.57 -15.10
C TYR A 138 10.94 -13.16 -14.16
N VAL A 139 10.75 -12.07 -13.45
CA VAL A 139 11.74 -11.53 -12.49
C VAL A 139 11.25 -11.77 -11.07
N SER A 140 12.07 -12.41 -10.25
CA SER A 140 11.73 -12.68 -8.86
C SER A 140 12.99 -12.98 -8.04
N ALA A 141 13.03 -12.51 -6.79
CA ALA A 141 14.03 -12.94 -5.82
C ALA A 141 13.76 -14.38 -5.31
N THR A 142 12.52 -14.84 -5.43
CA THR A 142 12.03 -16.14 -4.94
C THR A 142 11.08 -16.76 -5.97
N PRO A 143 11.57 -17.26 -7.12
CA PRO A 143 10.72 -17.83 -8.17
C PRO A 143 9.76 -18.90 -7.63
N ALA A 144 8.58 -18.98 -8.22
CA ALA A 144 7.57 -19.98 -7.89
C ALA A 144 7.57 -21.13 -8.92
N ASP A 145 6.76 -22.14 -8.65
CA ASP A 145 6.70 -23.33 -9.49
C ASP A 145 6.26 -23.04 -10.92
N TYR A 146 5.37 -22.03 -11.10
CA TYR A 146 4.92 -21.64 -12.42
C TYR A 146 6.07 -21.17 -13.32
N GLU A 147 6.90 -20.24 -12.81
CA GLU A 147 8.03 -19.70 -13.56
C GLU A 147 9.07 -20.77 -13.86
N LEU A 148 9.34 -21.63 -12.89
CA LEU A 148 10.31 -22.73 -13.06
C LEU A 148 9.83 -23.77 -14.09
N ILE A 149 8.54 -24.08 -14.11
CA ILE A 149 7.95 -24.98 -15.11
C ILE A 149 7.98 -24.34 -16.49
N LYS A 150 7.58 -23.05 -16.62
CA LYS A 150 7.54 -22.33 -17.90
C LYS A 150 8.91 -22.09 -18.49
N SER A 151 9.94 -21.91 -17.67
CA SER A 151 11.34 -21.77 -18.10
C SER A 151 12.08 -23.10 -18.26
N GLU A 152 11.39 -24.23 -18.09
CA GLU A 152 12.00 -25.57 -18.09
C GLU A 152 13.21 -25.68 -17.14
N GLY A 153 13.17 -24.95 -16.02
CA GLY A 153 14.24 -24.86 -15.03
C GLY A 153 15.42 -23.97 -15.43
N VAL A 154 15.36 -23.28 -16.57
CA VAL A 154 16.39 -22.33 -16.96
C VAL A 154 16.24 -21.05 -16.13
N VAL A 155 17.22 -20.77 -15.26
CA VAL A 155 17.27 -19.61 -14.40
C VAL A 155 18.56 -18.84 -14.62
N VAL A 156 18.42 -17.52 -14.84
CA VAL A 156 19.54 -16.59 -14.88
C VAL A 156 19.64 -15.87 -13.54
N GLU A 157 20.73 -16.10 -12.83
CA GLU A 157 20.94 -15.47 -11.52
C GLU A 157 21.66 -14.12 -11.65
N GLN A 158 21.06 -13.07 -11.11
CA GLN A 158 21.69 -11.76 -10.94
C GLN A 158 21.84 -11.46 -9.43
N VAL A 159 22.81 -12.07 -8.80
CA VAL A 159 23.04 -12.01 -7.35
C VAL A 159 24.00 -10.88 -6.97
N ILE A 160 24.95 -10.55 -7.85
CA ILE A 160 26.01 -9.59 -7.55
C ILE A 160 25.47 -8.15 -7.53
N ARG A 161 25.73 -7.44 -6.43
CA ARG A 161 25.43 -6.03 -6.27
C ARG A 161 26.68 -5.18 -6.58
N PRO A 162 26.60 -4.20 -7.49
CA PRO A 162 27.73 -3.31 -7.81
C PRO A 162 28.23 -2.51 -6.61
N THR A 163 27.37 -2.26 -5.62
CA THR A 163 27.70 -1.56 -4.37
C THR A 163 28.58 -2.39 -3.41
N GLY A 164 28.72 -3.69 -3.69
CA GLY A 164 29.41 -4.62 -2.82
C GLY A 164 28.66 -5.01 -1.54
N LEU A 165 27.43 -4.50 -1.34
CA LEU A 165 26.62 -4.78 -0.14
C LEU A 165 26.28 -6.27 -0.05
N LEU A 166 26.49 -6.79 1.14
CA LEU A 166 26.26 -8.22 1.46
C LEU A 166 24.80 -8.44 1.86
N ASP A 167 24.28 -9.64 1.64
CA ASP A 167 23.05 -10.07 2.29
C ASP A 167 23.23 -10.09 3.81
N PRO A 168 22.16 -9.80 4.61
CA PRO A 168 22.29 -9.67 6.05
C PRO A 168 22.63 -11.00 6.72
N ILE A 169 23.27 -10.94 7.89
CA ILE A 169 23.43 -12.09 8.76
C ILE A 169 22.09 -12.38 9.43
N ILE A 170 21.66 -13.65 9.40
CA ILE A 170 20.46 -14.12 10.09
C ILE A 170 20.88 -14.78 11.41
N ASP A 171 20.40 -14.20 12.50
CA ASP A 171 20.60 -14.69 13.86
C ASP A 171 19.29 -15.33 14.37
N VAL A 172 19.35 -16.51 14.96
CA VAL A 172 18.17 -17.19 15.51
C VAL A 172 18.25 -17.14 17.03
N ARG A 173 17.24 -16.56 17.65
CA ARG A 173 17.14 -16.37 19.10
C ARG A 173 15.87 -17.00 19.67
N PRO A 174 15.87 -17.42 20.95
CA PRO A 174 14.68 -17.97 21.59
C PRO A 174 13.49 -17.00 21.57
N SER A 175 12.28 -17.52 21.49
CA SER A 175 11.04 -16.72 21.62
C SER A 175 10.82 -16.24 23.07
N LEU A 176 11.41 -16.93 24.06
CA LEU A 176 11.36 -16.50 25.44
C LEU A 176 12.10 -15.17 25.62
N ASN A 177 11.42 -14.17 26.21
CA ASN A 177 11.93 -12.81 26.40
C ASN A 177 12.28 -12.08 25.09
N GLN A 178 11.68 -12.49 23.96
CA GLN A 178 11.94 -11.89 22.63
C GLN A 178 11.71 -10.36 22.60
N ILE A 179 10.80 -9.85 23.39
CA ILE A 179 10.49 -8.39 23.42
C ILE A 179 11.60 -7.63 24.15
N ASP A 180 12.11 -8.14 25.26
CA ASP A 180 13.18 -7.47 26.02
C ASP A 180 14.49 -7.47 25.20
N ASP A 181 14.84 -8.58 24.57
CA ASP A 181 15.99 -8.71 23.67
C ASP A 181 15.84 -7.77 22.45
N LEU A 182 14.64 -7.68 21.87
CA LEU A 182 14.35 -6.76 20.77
C LEU A 182 14.48 -5.29 21.19
N MET A 183 14.05 -4.94 22.40
CA MET A 183 14.16 -3.58 22.94
C MET A 183 15.62 -3.15 23.11
N GLU A 184 16.50 -4.07 23.53
CA GLU A 184 17.95 -3.82 23.60
C GLU A 184 18.55 -3.55 22.22
N GLU A 185 18.26 -4.41 21.24
CA GLU A 185 18.69 -4.23 19.83
C GLU A 185 18.17 -2.90 19.24
N ILE A 186 16.91 -2.54 19.50
CA ILE A 186 16.35 -1.25 19.07
C ILE A 186 17.13 -0.08 19.67
N THR A 187 17.41 -0.12 20.96
CA THR A 187 18.17 0.93 21.65
C THR A 187 19.56 1.11 21.02
N GLN A 188 20.25 0.02 20.73
CA GLN A 188 21.56 0.06 20.09
C GLN A 188 21.53 0.64 18.67
N ARG A 189 20.43 0.37 17.91
CA ARG A 189 20.25 0.87 16.54
C ARG A 189 19.84 2.35 16.52
N SER A 190 18.88 2.72 17.37
CA SER A 190 18.43 4.11 17.50
C SER A 190 19.57 5.05 17.89
N ALA A 191 20.50 4.60 18.76
CA ALA A 191 21.70 5.35 19.11
C ALA A 191 22.63 5.63 17.92
N LYS A 192 22.55 4.83 16.85
CA LYS A 192 23.32 4.99 15.61
C LYS A 192 22.53 5.68 14.49
N ASP A 193 21.32 6.17 14.79
CA ASP A 193 20.39 6.73 13.81
C ASP A 193 19.96 5.72 12.71
N GLU A 194 19.94 4.45 13.05
CA GLU A 194 19.50 3.35 12.18
C GLU A 194 18.03 2.99 12.45
N ARG A 195 17.34 2.39 11.48
CA ARG A 195 15.94 2.03 11.56
C ARG A 195 15.74 0.54 11.71
N VAL A 196 14.64 0.17 12.35
CA VAL A 196 14.29 -1.22 12.65
C VAL A 196 12.91 -1.56 12.07
N LEU A 197 12.80 -2.70 11.40
CA LEU A 197 11.53 -3.28 10.99
C LEU A 197 11.20 -4.49 11.88
N VAL A 198 9.98 -4.55 12.39
CA VAL A 198 9.50 -5.67 13.20
C VAL A 198 8.27 -6.29 12.55
N THR A 199 8.30 -7.61 12.33
CA THR A 199 7.15 -8.32 11.76
C THR A 199 6.47 -9.20 12.80
N THR A 200 5.14 -9.04 12.88
CA THR A 200 4.25 -9.83 13.74
C THR A 200 3.36 -10.76 12.90
N LEU A 201 2.62 -11.65 13.55
CA LEU A 201 1.67 -12.56 12.87
C LEU A 201 0.28 -11.96 12.66
N THR A 202 -0.13 -11.04 13.52
CA THR A 202 -1.48 -10.47 13.47
C THR A 202 -1.46 -8.96 13.65
N LYS A 203 -2.51 -8.29 13.15
CA LYS A 203 -2.73 -6.84 13.36
C LYS A 203 -2.77 -6.49 14.84
N ARG A 204 -3.50 -7.28 15.63
CA ARG A 204 -3.63 -7.08 17.07
C ARG A 204 -2.26 -7.11 17.77
N MET A 205 -1.40 -8.09 17.43
CA MET A 205 -0.04 -8.13 17.98
C MET A 205 0.76 -6.88 17.60
N ALA A 206 0.62 -6.37 16.37
CA ALA A 206 1.32 -5.16 15.95
C ALA A 206 0.86 -3.94 16.77
N GLU A 207 -0.44 -3.79 16.97
CA GLU A 207 -1.03 -2.69 17.74
C GLU A 207 -0.64 -2.75 19.23
N GLU A 208 -0.76 -3.94 19.85
CA GLU A 208 -0.40 -4.17 21.25
C GLU A 208 1.11 -3.94 21.47
N LEU A 209 1.96 -4.43 20.57
CA LEU A 209 3.41 -4.24 20.62
C LEU A 209 3.79 -2.76 20.46
N THR A 210 3.16 -2.05 19.53
CA THR A 210 3.39 -0.61 19.34
C THR A 210 3.02 0.16 20.59
N THR A 211 1.86 -0.15 21.18
CA THR A 211 1.39 0.49 22.43
C THR A 211 2.36 0.23 23.57
N TYR A 212 2.85 -1.00 23.73
CA TYR A 212 3.83 -1.37 24.75
C TYR A 212 5.15 -0.61 24.55
N MET A 213 5.73 -0.65 23.34
CA MET A 213 7.00 0.02 23.04
C MET A 213 6.93 1.54 23.21
N THR A 214 5.81 2.15 22.82
CA THR A 214 5.59 3.59 23.01
C THR A 214 5.58 3.96 24.50
N ARG A 215 4.94 3.15 25.37
CA ARG A 215 4.94 3.34 26.82
C ARG A 215 6.36 3.22 27.41
N MET A 216 7.20 2.40 26.81
CA MET A 216 8.60 2.23 27.21
C MET A 216 9.52 3.32 26.63
N GLY A 217 8.97 4.33 25.92
CA GLY A 217 9.71 5.45 25.38
C GLY A 217 10.35 5.20 24.02
N VAL A 218 10.03 4.10 23.34
CA VAL A 218 10.51 3.83 21.98
C VAL A 218 9.69 4.61 20.96
N ARG A 219 10.34 5.32 20.07
CA ARG A 219 9.70 5.99 18.94
C ARG A 219 9.34 4.95 17.87
N CYS A 220 8.09 4.51 17.86
CA CYS A 220 7.63 3.47 16.93
C CYS A 220 6.28 3.82 16.32
N ASN A 221 6.02 3.23 15.17
CA ASN A 221 4.72 3.27 14.50
C ASN A 221 4.38 1.87 13.95
N TYR A 222 3.14 1.64 13.60
CA TYR A 222 2.73 0.38 12.98
C TYR A 222 2.02 0.60 11.64
N ILE A 223 2.03 -0.44 10.80
CA ILE A 223 1.39 -0.41 9.49
C ILE A 223 0.63 -1.72 9.25
N HIS A 224 -0.60 -1.61 8.74
CA HIS A 224 -1.44 -2.75 8.39
C HIS A 224 -2.26 -2.48 7.11
N SER A 225 -3.03 -3.48 6.66
CA SER A 225 -3.80 -3.43 5.40
C SER A 225 -4.86 -2.33 5.33
N ASP A 226 -5.33 -1.83 6.48
CA ASP A 226 -6.42 -0.85 6.55
C ASP A 226 -5.92 0.60 6.51
N VAL A 227 -4.58 0.78 6.54
CA VAL A 227 -3.94 2.09 6.38
C VAL A 227 -4.09 2.55 4.92
N ASP A 228 -4.58 3.78 4.72
CA ASP A 228 -4.74 4.38 3.40
C ASP A 228 -3.39 4.49 2.67
N THR A 229 -3.43 4.47 1.34
CA THR A 229 -2.22 4.53 0.51
C THR A 229 -1.39 5.79 0.77
N LEU A 230 -2.02 6.95 0.96
CA LEU A 230 -1.32 8.20 1.26
C LEU A 230 -0.71 8.19 2.66
N GLU A 231 -1.44 7.70 3.65
CA GLU A 231 -0.96 7.54 5.01
C GLU A 231 0.22 6.56 5.06
N ARG A 232 0.15 5.48 4.28
CA ARG A 232 1.27 4.53 4.15
C ARG A 232 2.54 5.20 3.62
N VAL A 233 2.42 6.04 2.58
CA VAL A 233 3.56 6.80 2.04
C VAL A 233 4.12 7.74 3.11
N GLN A 234 3.25 8.42 3.86
CA GLN A 234 3.68 9.32 4.94
C GLN A 234 4.41 8.57 6.05
N ILE A 235 3.92 7.43 6.50
CA ILE A 235 4.59 6.59 7.52
C ILE A 235 5.98 6.17 7.03
N MET A 236 6.13 5.83 5.75
CA MET A 236 7.43 5.46 5.20
C MET A 236 8.40 6.64 5.11
N ASP A 237 7.92 7.83 4.73
CA ASP A 237 8.73 9.04 4.70
C ASP A 237 9.11 9.47 6.14
N ASP A 238 8.20 9.35 7.10
CA ASP A 238 8.45 9.64 8.52
C ASP A 238 9.53 8.70 9.11
N LEU A 239 9.51 7.41 8.76
CA LEU A 239 10.56 6.46 9.16
C LEU A 239 11.93 6.87 8.58
N ARG A 240 12.00 7.18 7.28
CA ARG A 240 13.23 7.64 6.63
C ARG A 240 13.80 8.91 7.27
N ASN A 241 12.91 9.86 7.54
CA ASN A 241 13.27 11.13 8.14
C ASN A 241 13.59 11.03 9.65
N GLY A 242 13.47 9.85 10.25
CA GLY A 242 13.77 9.61 11.66
C GLY A 242 12.79 10.22 12.65
N LEU A 243 11.56 10.47 12.22
CA LEU A 243 10.48 10.85 13.13
C LEU A 243 10.17 9.74 14.14
N PHE A 244 10.40 8.51 13.74
CA PHE A 244 10.42 7.34 14.60
C PHE A 244 11.47 6.33 14.11
N ASP A 245 11.87 5.40 14.96
CA ASP A 245 12.98 4.47 14.69
C ASP A 245 12.50 3.07 14.31
N VAL A 246 11.31 2.68 14.73
CA VAL A 246 10.80 1.31 14.61
C VAL A 246 9.48 1.30 13.86
N LEU A 247 9.40 0.52 12.79
CA LEU A 247 8.14 0.26 12.09
C LEU A 247 7.72 -1.19 12.32
N ILE A 248 6.52 -1.37 12.87
CA ILE A 248 5.93 -2.66 13.18
C ILE A 248 4.86 -2.99 12.14
N GLY A 249 4.86 -4.20 11.62
CA GLY A 249 3.87 -4.59 10.61
C GLY A 249 3.66 -6.08 10.50
N VAL A 250 2.57 -6.49 9.82
CA VAL A 250 2.24 -7.91 9.64
C VAL A 250 2.83 -8.42 8.32
N ASN A 251 2.37 -7.90 7.21
CA ASN A 251 2.69 -8.43 5.88
C ASN A 251 3.23 -7.37 4.91
N LEU A 252 3.05 -6.10 5.22
CA LEU A 252 3.30 -4.98 4.31
C LEU A 252 4.77 -4.60 4.18
N LEU A 253 5.66 -5.35 4.83
CA LEU A 253 7.11 -5.10 4.81
C LEU A 253 7.85 -5.95 3.78
N ARG A 254 7.15 -6.63 2.87
CA ARG A 254 7.78 -7.56 1.90
C ARG A 254 8.19 -6.88 0.60
N GLU A 255 7.24 -6.28 -0.12
CA GLU A 255 7.45 -5.76 -1.47
C GLU A 255 7.31 -4.24 -1.51
N GLY A 256 7.95 -3.61 -2.50
CA GLY A 256 7.80 -2.18 -2.77
C GLY A 256 8.43 -1.22 -1.76
N LEU A 257 9.21 -1.72 -0.79
CA LEU A 257 9.92 -0.90 0.19
C LEU A 257 11.41 -0.83 -0.13
N ASP A 258 11.92 0.37 -0.22
CA ASP A 258 13.35 0.64 -0.40
C ASP A 258 13.83 1.56 0.72
N LEU A 259 14.33 0.95 1.81
CA LEU A 259 14.71 1.61 3.05
C LEU A 259 16.18 1.30 3.39
N PRO A 260 17.13 2.00 2.79
CA PRO A 260 18.56 1.79 3.07
C PRO A 260 18.94 2.14 4.52
N GLU A 261 18.11 2.90 5.23
CA GLU A 261 18.27 3.25 6.64
C GLU A 261 18.02 2.08 7.59
N VAL A 262 17.32 1.04 7.12
CA VAL A 262 16.99 -0.13 7.92
C VAL A 262 18.21 -1.04 8.07
N SER A 263 18.71 -1.15 9.29
CA SER A 263 19.82 -2.02 9.65
C SER A 263 19.39 -3.31 10.36
N LEU A 264 18.19 -3.35 10.93
CA LEU A 264 17.67 -4.52 11.61
C LEU A 264 16.26 -4.88 11.12
N VAL A 265 16.08 -6.15 10.84
CA VAL A 265 14.76 -6.76 10.62
C VAL A 265 14.55 -7.83 11.67
N ALA A 266 13.57 -7.66 12.53
CA ALA A 266 13.18 -8.63 13.55
C ALA A 266 11.89 -9.36 13.15
N ILE A 267 11.92 -10.67 13.15
CA ILE A 267 10.78 -11.52 12.81
C ILE A 267 10.36 -12.30 14.06
N LEU A 268 9.27 -11.85 14.67
CA LEU A 268 8.71 -12.51 15.84
C LEU A 268 8.00 -13.80 15.44
N ASP A 269 8.06 -14.81 16.31
CA ASP A 269 7.44 -16.12 16.08
C ASP A 269 7.76 -16.68 14.67
N ALA A 270 9.03 -16.69 14.30
CA ALA A 270 9.49 -17.11 12.98
C ALA A 270 9.25 -18.60 12.70
N ASP A 271 9.09 -19.40 13.74
CA ASP A 271 8.82 -20.85 13.69
C ASP A 271 7.32 -21.21 13.53
N LYS A 272 6.43 -20.24 13.53
CA LYS A 272 4.99 -20.47 13.30
C LYS A 272 4.72 -20.59 11.81
N GLU A 273 4.96 -21.79 11.27
CA GLU A 273 4.78 -22.07 9.84
C GLU A 273 3.42 -21.64 9.31
N GLY A 274 3.41 -21.06 8.11
CA GLY A 274 2.23 -20.55 7.44
C GLY A 274 2.60 -19.57 6.33
N PHE A 275 1.60 -18.96 5.71
CA PHE A 275 1.79 -18.02 4.60
C PHE A 275 2.74 -16.86 4.94
N LEU A 276 2.69 -16.35 6.18
CA LEU A 276 3.54 -15.25 6.65
C LEU A 276 4.96 -15.67 7.04
N ARG A 277 5.22 -16.96 7.20
CA ARG A 277 6.51 -17.54 7.61
C ARG A 277 7.00 -18.62 6.64
N SER A 278 6.50 -18.61 5.41
CA SER A 278 7.04 -19.43 4.33
C SER A 278 8.45 -18.96 3.95
N HIS A 279 9.24 -19.84 3.36
CA HIS A 279 10.57 -19.50 2.84
C HIS A 279 10.57 -18.20 2.01
N ARG A 280 9.63 -18.07 1.04
CA ARG A 280 9.50 -16.86 0.22
C ARG A 280 9.27 -15.60 1.07
N SER A 281 8.34 -15.69 2.03
CA SER A 281 8.02 -14.61 2.94
C SER A 281 9.21 -14.18 3.79
N LEU A 282 9.90 -15.14 4.40
CA LEU A 282 11.07 -14.88 5.24
C LEU A 282 12.22 -14.28 4.43
N THR A 283 12.49 -14.80 3.22
CA THR A 283 13.53 -14.28 2.33
C THR A 283 13.25 -12.85 1.88
N GLN A 284 12.02 -12.54 1.48
CA GLN A 284 11.62 -11.19 1.09
C GLN A 284 11.75 -10.19 2.24
N THR A 285 11.32 -10.58 3.42
CA THR A 285 11.40 -9.74 4.62
C THR A 285 12.85 -9.54 5.07
N ALA A 286 13.65 -10.60 5.12
CA ALA A 286 15.07 -10.54 5.46
C ALA A 286 15.84 -9.64 4.49
N GLY A 287 15.51 -9.68 3.22
CA GLY A 287 16.11 -8.86 2.17
C GLY A 287 15.98 -7.34 2.39
N ARG A 288 15.07 -6.88 3.27
CA ARG A 288 14.93 -5.45 3.60
C ARG A 288 16.16 -4.89 4.32
N ALA A 289 16.90 -5.70 5.08
CA ALA A 289 18.16 -5.30 5.70
C ALA A 289 19.38 -5.35 4.75
N ALA A 290 19.23 -5.89 3.54
CA ALA A 290 20.35 -6.10 2.62
C ALA A 290 20.89 -4.81 1.96
N ARG A 291 20.28 -3.66 2.21
CA ARG A 291 20.73 -2.36 1.69
C ARG A 291 21.53 -1.55 2.67
N ASN A 292 21.66 -2.04 3.89
CA ASN A 292 22.46 -1.43 4.95
C ASN A 292 23.76 -2.21 5.15
N VAL A 293 24.86 -1.50 5.33
CA VAL A 293 26.18 -2.12 5.59
C VAL A 293 26.16 -2.93 6.91
N ASN A 294 25.38 -2.45 7.90
CA ASN A 294 25.20 -3.09 9.21
C ASN A 294 23.96 -4.01 9.22
N GLY A 295 23.49 -4.43 8.04
CA GLY A 295 22.28 -5.24 7.90
C GLY A 295 22.30 -6.53 8.71
N LYS A 296 21.33 -6.72 9.61
CA LYS A 296 21.12 -7.89 10.43
C LYS A 296 19.65 -8.30 10.42
N VAL A 297 19.40 -9.59 10.52
CA VAL A 297 18.06 -10.15 10.70
C VAL A 297 18.05 -11.00 11.95
N ILE A 298 17.00 -10.92 12.76
CA ILE A 298 16.78 -11.77 13.92
C ILE A 298 15.50 -12.56 13.71
N PHE A 299 15.61 -13.87 13.76
CA PHE A 299 14.48 -14.79 13.84
C PHE A 299 14.27 -15.18 15.30
N TYR A 300 13.17 -14.74 15.91
CA TYR A 300 12.77 -15.23 17.21
C TYR A 300 11.97 -16.51 17.03
N ALA A 301 12.55 -17.62 17.49
CA ALA A 301 12.02 -18.96 17.26
C ALA A 301 12.55 -19.96 18.30
N ASP A 302 11.71 -20.91 18.71
CA ASP A 302 12.11 -21.99 19.63
C ASP A 302 12.66 -23.22 18.86
N LYS A 303 12.36 -23.29 17.56
CA LYS A 303 12.84 -24.35 16.67
C LYS A 303 13.11 -23.80 15.28
N ILE A 304 14.09 -24.35 14.62
CA ILE A 304 14.36 -24.02 13.20
C ILE A 304 13.43 -24.86 12.32
N THR A 305 12.59 -24.19 11.52
CA THR A 305 11.71 -24.84 10.54
C THR A 305 12.40 -25.02 9.20
N ALA A 306 11.82 -25.84 8.32
CA ALA A 306 12.35 -26.03 6.97
C ALA A 306 12.38 -24.71 6.18
N SER A 307 11.37 -23.88 6.33
CA SER A 307 11.30 -22.55 5.71
C SER A 307 12.40 -21.60 6.21
N MET A 308 12.69 -21.61 7.50
CA MET A 308 13.79 -20.83 8.09
C MET A 308 15.14 -21.33 7.57
N GLN A 309 15.36 -22.65 7.58
CA GLN A 309 16.62 -23.25 7.12
C GLN A 309 16.91 -22.88 5.66
N GLN A 310 15.92 -23.04 4.77
CA GLN A 310 16.06 -22.66 3.36
C GLN A 310 16.39 -21.17 3.19
N THR A 311 15.78 -20.30 4.00
CA THR A 311 16.06 -18.86 3.97
C THR A 311 17.48 -18.55 4.40
N MET A 312 17.96 -19.18 5.48
CA MET A 312 19.32 -19.01 5.96
C MET A 312 20.35 -19.52 4.95
N ASP A 313 20.14 -20.71 4.40
CA ASP A 313 21.04 -21.32 3.41
C ASP A 313 21.16 -20.45 2.16
N GLU A 314 20.03 -19.98 1.62
CA GLU A 314 20.02 -19.12 0.43
C GLU A 314 20.66 -17.76 0.71
N THR A 315 20.38 -17.15 1.85
CA THR A 315 20.97 -15.88 2.25
C THR A 315 22.49 -16.01 2.42
N ASN A 316 22.96 -17.09 3.05
CA ASN A 316 24.38 -17.37 3.20
C ASN A 316 25.05 -17.62 1.85
N ARG A 317 24.44 -18.41 0.97
CA ARG A 317 24.95 -18.66 -0.39
C ARG A 317 25.15 -17.35 -1.17
N ARG A 318 24.17 -16.47 -1.14
CA ARG A 318 24.25 -15.15 -1.80
C ARG A 318 25.33 -14.27 -1.18
N ARG A 319 25.43 -14.29 0.15
CA ARG A 319 26.45 -13.54 0.89
C ARG A 319 27.85 -14.00 0.53
N GLU A 320 28.12 -15.30 0.52
CA GLU A 320 29.42 -15.88 0.16
C GLU A 320 29.81 -15.54 -1.28
N LYS A 321 28.85 -15.63 -2.23
CA LYS A 321 29.07 -15.30 -3.64
C LYS A 321 29.44 -13.82 -3.79
N GLN A 322 28.77 -12.92 -3.06
CA GLN A 322 29.07 -11.48 -3.07
C GLN A 322 30.43 -11.20 -2.41
N MET A 323 30.75 -11.86 -1.30
CA MET A 323 32.06 -11.70 -0.60
C MET A 323 33.21 -12.10 -1.53
N ALA A 324 33.14 -13.27 -2.15
CA ALA A 324 34.14 -13.74 -3.10
C ALA A 324 34.32 -12.77 -4.29
N TYR A 325 33.20 -12.22 -4.80
CA TYR A 325 33.24 -11.22 -5.87
C TYR A 325 33.92 -9.93 -5.42
N ASN A 326 33.57 -9.43 -4.22
CA ASN A 326 34.16 -8.21 -3.65
C ASN A 326 35.68 -8.37 -3.47
N GLU A 327 36.12 -9.50 -2.94
CA GLU A 327 37.53 -9.80 -2.75
C GLU A 327 38.27 -9.84 -4.08
N ALA A 328 37.73 -10.56 -5.07
CA ALA A 328 38.35 -10.70 -6.39
C ALA A 328 38.47 -9.34 -7.15
N HIS A 329 37.58 -8.39 -6.87
CA HIS A 329 37.54 -7.07 -7.56
C HIS A 329 37.98 -5.91 -6.67
N GLY A 330 38.42 -6.13 -5.44
CA GLY A 330 38.83 -5.08 -4.50
C GLY A 330 37.68 -4.12 -4.13
N ILE A 331 36.45 -4.60 -4.09
CA ILE A 331 35.27 -3.79 -3.80
C ILE A 331 35.02 -3.73 -2.29
N THR A 332 34.98 -2.51 -1.74
CA THR A 332 34.54 -2.27 -0.35
C THR A 332 33.04 -1.95 -0.36
N PRO A 333 32.20 -2.67 0.44
CA PRO A 333 30.79 -2.39 0.54
C PRO A 333 30.49 -0.93 0.88
N LYS A 334 29.62 -0.28 0.12
CA LYS A 334 29.24 1.11 0.34
C LYS A 334 27.72 1.21 0.45
N GLN A 335 27.27 1.88 1.52
CA GLN A 335 25.85 2.15 1.68
C GLN A 335 25.36 3.15 0.63
N VAL A 336 24.20 2.84 0.03
CA VAL A 336 23.53 3.76 -0.87
C VAL A 336 22.82 4.81 -0.02
N MET A 337 23.29 6.05 -0.11
CA MET A 337 22.58 7.20 0.46
C MET A 337 21.60 7.71 -0.60
N LYS A 338 20.31 7.63 -0.34
CA LYS A 338 19.32 8.35 -1.15
C LYS A 338 19.20 9.76 -0.59
N ASN A 339 19.29 10.76 -1.48
CA ASN A 339 18.77 12.08 -1.14
C ASN A 339 17.29 11.93 -0.81
N SER A 340 16.87 12.35 0.37
CA SER A 340 15.51 12.21 0.86
C SER A 340 14.58 13.19 0.13
N VAL A 341 14.33 12.93 -1.16
CA VAL A 341 13.17 13.53 -1.83
C VAL A 341 11.98 12.70 -1.41
N SER A 342 11.01 13.33 -0.74
CA SER A 342 9.77 12.66 -0.34
C SER A 342 9.15 11.97 -1.55
N MET A 343 8.80 10.68 -1.42
CA MET A 343 8.10 9.94 -2.47
C MET A 343 6.77 10.62 -2.85
N LEU A 344 6.18 11.34 -1.91
CA LEU A 344 4.97 12.13 -2.14
C LEU A 344 5.26 13.32 -3.05
N ALA A 345 6.38 14.02 -2.84
CA ALA A 345 6.81 15.15 -3.67
C ALA A 345 7.11 14.72 -5.11
N GLU A 346 7.73 13.55 -5.28
CA GLU A 346 8.04 13.01 -6.61
C GLU A 346 6.77 12.63 -7.39
N LYS A 347 5.77 12.06 -6.70
CA LYS A 347 4.47 11.73 -7.29
C LYS A 347 3.59 12.95 -7.56
N LEU A 348 3.79 14.06 -6.84
CA LEU A 348 3.02 15.29 -7.00
C LEU A 348 3.65 16.27 -8.01
N LYS A 349 4.93 16.10 -8.39
CA LYS A 349 5.59 16.87 -9.46
C LYS A 349 4.79 16.97 -10.76
N PRO A 350 4.18 15.89 -11.29
CA PRO A 350 3.38 15.96 -12.51
C PRO A 350 2.14 16.86 -12.41
N PHE A 351 1.70 17.15 -11.19
CA PHE A 351 0.53 17.99 -10.94
C PHE A 351 0.90 19.47 -10.65
N GLY A 352 2.15 19.89 -10.90
CA GLY A 352 2.63 21.25 -10.70
C GLY A 352 2.82 21.65 -9.23
N ILE A 353 2.84 20.66 -8.33
CA ILE A 353 3.06 20.87 -6.89
C ILE A 353 4.57 20.77 -6.64
N GLY A 354 5.19 21.88 -6.20
CA GLY A 354 6.63 22.07 -6.13
C GLY A 354 7.36 21.06 -5.23
N ALA A 355 8.65 20.90 -5.50
CA ALA A 355 9.53 19.94 -4.84
C ALA A 355 9.71 20.24 -3.34
N ILE A 356 9.41 19.26 -2.51
CA ILE A 356 9.77 19.24 -1.09
C ILE A 356 11.22 18.74 -1.00
N THR A 357 12.13 19.59 -0.51
CA THR A 357 13.54 19.27 -0.36
C THR A 357 13.93 18.85 1.05
N THR A 358 15.02 18.18 1.15
CA THR A 358 15.65 17.46 2.26
C THR A 358 15.66 18.19 3.61
N ILE A 359 15.26 17.52 4.67
CA ILE A 359 15.30 18.01 6.05
C ILE A 359 16.73 17.89 6.61
N SER A 360 17.30 18.99 7.05
CA SER A 360 18.55 18.99 7.81
C SER A 360 18.30 18.77 9.31
N LYS A 361 19.22 18.09 10.00
CA LYS A 361 19.19 17.94 11.47
C LYS A 361 19.42 19.32 12.11
N ASP A 362 18.40 19.87 12.77
CA ASP A 362 18.48 21.15 13.48
C ASP A 362 17.78 21.03 14.85
N GLU A 363 18.36 21.61 15.90
CA GLU A 363 17.84 21.59 17.28
C GLU A 363 16.40 22.14 17.40
N ASN A 364 16.02 23.05 16.53
CA ASN A 364 14.66 23.60 16.49
C ASN A 364 13.59 22.60 15.99
N ARG A 365 13.98 21.53 15.30
CA ARG A 365 13.07 20.49 14.82
C ARG A 365 12.52 19.65 15.95
N GLU A 366 13.39 19.26 16.90
CA GLU A 366 12.96 18.49 18.07
C GLU A 366 11.97 19.28 18.94
N ALA A 367 12.20 20.59 19.09
CA ALA A 367 11.28 21.46 19.81
C ALA A 367 9.91 21.53 19.15
N LEU A 368 9.84 21.66 17.81
CA LEU A 368 8.56 21.67 17.07
C LEU A 368 7.85 20.31 17.11
N LEU A 369 8.59 19.20 17.04
CA LEU A 369 8.02 17.86 17.16
C LEU A 369 7.45 17.59 18.55
N LYS A 370 8.12 18.10 19.58
CA LYS A 370 7.65 18.02 20.96
C LYS A 370 6.36 18.85 21.13
N GLU A 371 6.33 20.07 20.62
CA GLU A 371 5.14 20.93 20.63
C GLU A 371 3.96 20.27 19.92
N ILE A 372 4.17 19.66 18.75
CA ILE A 372 3.13 18.89 18.02
C ILE A 372 2.61 17.74 18.86
N SER A 373 3.48 16.99 19.54
CA SER A 373 3.10 15.85 20.37
C SER A 373 2.29 16.27 21.57
N GLU A 374 2.71 17.31 22.30
CA GLU A 374 2.03 17.85 23.46
C GLU A 374 0.65 18.42 23.10
N MET A 375 0.56 19.17 22.00
CA MET A 375 -0.70 19.75 21.56
C MET A 375 -1.67 18.70 20.99
N LYS A 376 -1.17 17.64 20.38
CA LYS A 376 -2.02 16.49 20.01
C LYS A 376 -2.65 15.83 21.24
N GLN A 377 -1.87 15.61 22.30
CA GLN A 377 -2.40 15.02 23.52
C GLN A 377 -3.50 15.90 24.13
N ILE A 378 -3.28 17.22 24.17
CA ILE A 378 -4.28 18.18 24.66
C ILE A 378 -5.55 18.16 23.77
N ALA A 379 -5.39 18.04 22.45
CA ALA A 379 -6.53 17.93 21.54
C ALA A 379 -7.33 16.64 21.78
N ASP A 380 -6.65 15.51 21.95
CA ASP A 380 -7.30 14.22 22.21
C ASP A 380 -8.02 14.20 23.58
N ASP A 381 -7.43 14.80 24.59
CA ASP A 381 -8.02 14.93 25.93
C ASP A 381 -9.25 15.88 25.90
N ALA A 382 -9.14 17.00 25.21
CA ALA A 382 -10.25 17.95 25.00
C ALA A 382 -11.40 17.32 24.19
N LYS A 383 -11.07 16.50 23.20
CA LYS A 383 -12.04 15.72 22.44
C LYS A 383 -12.79 14.73 23.32
N THR A 384 -12.09 14.05 24.21
CA THR A 384 -12.66 13.05 25.13
C THR A 384 -13.54 13.72 26.20
N SER A 385 -13.19 14.92 26.65
CA SER A 385 -13.95 15.71 27.64
C SER A 385 -15.10 16.54 27.05
N GLY A 386 -15.19 16.63 25.70
CA GLY A 386 -16.20 17.42 25.01
C GLY A 386 -15.92 18.94 25.00
N ASP A 387 -14.71 19.37 25.35
CA ASP A 387 -14.29 20.78 25.32
C ASP A 387 -13.89 21.21 23.92
N SER A 388 -14.85 21.69 23.15
CA SER A 388 -14.68 22.09 21.75
C SER A 388 -13.73 23.27 21.55
N ASP A 389 -13.70 24.23 22.48
CA ASP A 389 -12.85 25.42 22.34
C ASP A 389 -11.37 25.08 22.54
N THR A 390 -11.05 24.28 23.52
CA THR A 390 -9.68 23.78 23.75
C THR A 390 -9.23 22.86 22.60
N PHE A 391 -10.12 22.00 22.13
CA PHE A 391 -9.85 21.14 20.99
C PHE A 391 -9.49 21.92 19.71
N ILE A 392 -10.28 22.95 19.34
CA ILE A 392 -10.04 23.80 18.17
C ILE A 392 -8.70 24.52 18.30
N LYS A 393 -8.41 25.10 19.48
CA LYS A 393 -7.15 25.80 19.73
C LYS A 393 -5.94 24.89 19.62
N ALA A 394 -5.97 23.73 20.27
CA ALA A 394 -4.89 22.76 20.21
C ALA A 394 -4.65 22.21 18.79
N SER A 395 -5.73 21.91 18.07
CA SER A 395 -5.65 21.45 16.67
C SER A 395 -5.06 22.53 15.75
N LYS A 396 -5.35 23.80 15.98
CA LYS A 396 -4.77 24.92 15.23
C LYS A 396 -3.26 25.03 15.50
N VAL A 397 -2.82 24.92 16.74
CA VAL A 397 -1.39 24.93 17.09
C VAL A 397 -0.65 23.76 16.46
N VAL A 398 -1.23 22.55 16.46
CA VAL A 398 -0.65 21.38 15.76
C VAL A 398 -0.50 21.65 14.26
N LEU A 399 -1.49 22.28 13.64
CA LEU A 399 -1.44 22.60 12.22
C LEU A 399 -0.37 23.67 11.93
N ASP A 400 -0.34 24.74 12.71
CA ASP A 400 0.64 25.84 12.57
C ASP A 400 2.08 25.36 12.82
N ALA A 401 2.28 24.49 13.82
CA ALA A 401 3.58 23.89 14.11
C ALA A 401 4.04 22.94 12.98
N ARG A 402 3.11 22.20 12.37
CA ARG A 402 3.39 21.36 11.18
C ARG A 402 3.73 22.19 9.96
N VAL A 403 3.01 23.28 9.73
CA VAL A 403 3.32 24.23 8.66
C VAL A 403 4.71 24.83 8.89
N LYS A 404 5.01 25.32 10.10
CA LYS A 404 6.35 25.83 10.46
C LYS A 404 7.45 24.77 10.33
N LEU A 405 7.17 23.51 10.67
CA LEU A 405 8.08 22.40 10.47
C LEU A 405 8.38 22.19 9.00
N ASN A 406 7.35 22.19 8.16
CA ASN A 406 7.49 22.09 6.71
C ASN A 406 8.16 23.35 6.14
N ASP A 407 7.74 24.56 6.54
CA ASP A 407 8.27 25.83 6.05
C ASP A 407 9.74 26.03 6.43
N LYS A 408 10.12 25.71 7.66
CA LYS A 408 11.47 25.96 8.17
C LYS A 408 12.50 24.95 7.67
N PHE A 409 12.04 23.75 7.28
CA PHE A 409 12.92 22.66 6.86
C PHE A 409 12.78 22.28 5.38
N ASN A 410 11.93 22.97 4.64
CA ASN A 410 11.58 22.62 3.25
C ASN A 410 11.44 23.80 2.30
N ILE A 411 11.93 24.99 2.54
CA ILE A 411 11.63 26.07 1.60
C ILE A 411 12.81 26.99 1.29
N GLU A 412 13.14 27.09 0.00
CA GLU A 412 13.24 28.35 -0.73
C GLU A 412 11.93 28.51 -1.51
N GLU A 413 11.06 29.40 -1.07
CA GLU A 413 9.82 29.78 -1.77
C GLU A 413 10.10 30.79 -2.86
N GLU A 414 9.65 30.54 -4.08
CA GLU A 414 9.29 31.60 -5.01
C GLU A 414 7.97 32.25 -4.52
N GLU A 415 8.01 33.57 -4.29
CA GLU A 415 6.86 34.37 -3.88
C GLU A 415 5.64 34.09 -4.79
N GLY A 416 4.59 33.57 -4.25
CA GLY A 416 3.30 33.36 -4.92
C GLY A 416 2.66 31.99 -4.81
N GLN A 417 3.35 30.97 -4.33
CA GLN A 417 2.84 29.59 -4.25
C GLN A 417 2.48 29.11 -2.85
N ARG A 418 2.20 29.97 -1.90
CA ARG A 418 1.61 29.60 -0.59
C ARG A 418 0.27 28.89 -0.71
N ARG A 419 -0.06 28.46 -1.90
CA ARG A 419 -1.38 27.94 -2.16
C ARG A 419 -1.33 26.42 -2.16
N ILE A 420 -2.07 25.81 -1.21
CA ILE A 420 -2.99 24.85 -1.74
C ILE A 420 -2.57 23.40 -1.69
N ILE A 421 -1.39 23.04 -1.31
CA ILE A 421 -1.06 21.64 -1.05
C ILE A 421 -1.95 21.05 0.05
N VAL A 422 -2.54 21.93 0.80
CA VAL A 422 -3.35 21.54 1.97
C VAL A 422 -4.84 21.47 1.66
N VAL A 423 -5.33 22.05 0.53
CA VAL A 423 -6.78 22.16 0.32
C VAL A 423 -7.48 20.85 0.01
N PRO A 424 -7.01 19.93 -0.85
CA PRO A 424 -7.64 18.62 -1.00
C PRO A 424 -7.46 17.75 0.26
N GLN A 425 -6.31 17.78 0.91
CA GLN A 425 -6.10 17.07 2.17
C GLN A 425 -6.83 17.70 3.35
N LYS A 426 -6.92 19.03 3.41
CA LYS A 426 -7.77 19.73 4.40
C LYS A 426 -9.24 19.39 4.19
N HIS A 427 -9.71 19.36 2.95
CA HIS A 427 -11.09 19.00 2.65
C HIS A 427 -11.38 17.54 2.98
N ASP A 428 -10.47 16.62 2.68
CA ASP A 428 -10.61 15.21 3.01
C ASP A 428 -10.49 14.94 4.52
N ILE A 429 -9.58 15.62 5.22
CA ILE A 429 -9.50 15.57 6.68
C ILE A 429 -10.76 16.13 7.32
N ILE A 430 -11.28 17.25 6.83
CA ILE A 430 -12.52 17.86 7.32
C ILE A 430 -13.73 17.01 6.94
N CYS A 431 -13.81 16.47 5.71
CA CYS A 431 -14.90 15.59 5.30
C CYS A 431 -14.86 14.23 6.00
N LYS A 432 -13.70 13.61 6.21
CA LYS A 432 -13.57 12.39 7.01
C LYS A 432 -13.93 12.65 8.48
N TRP A 433 -13.58 13.78 8.99
CA TRP A 433 -13.93 14.20 10.34
C TRP A 433 -15.42 14.48 10.50
N THR A 434 -16.02 15.24 9.58
CA THR A 434 -17.45 15.56 9.62
C THR A 434 -18.33 14.34 9.34
N SER A 435 -17.92 13.41 8.48
CA SER A 435 -18.72 12.21 8.17
C SER A 435 -18.65 11.11 9.24
N ARG A 436 -17.53 10.96 9.95
CA ARG A 436 -17.40 9.95 11.02
C ARG A 436 -17.70 10.46 12.44
N GLU A 437 -17.56 11.73 12.70
CA GLU A 437 -17.57 12.28 14.04
C GLU A 437 -18.46 13.53 14.24
N CYS A 438 -19.26 13.92 13.24
CA CYS A 438 -20.28 14.96 13.42
C CYS A 438 -21.30 14.60 14.51
N SER A 439 -21.45 13.31 14.80
CA SER A 439 -22.25 12.84 15.95
C SER A 439 -21.56 13.01 17.31
N ALA A 440 -20.24 13.23 17.32
CA ALA A 440 -19.45 13.41 18.53
C ALA A 440 -19.05 14.88 18.80
N MET A 441 -19.33 15.80 17.88
CA MET A 441 -19.13 17.23 18.12
C MET A 441 -20.33 17.84 18.87
N PRO A 442 -20.08 18.69 19.88
CA PRO A 442 -21.14 19.25 20.74
C PRO A 442 -22.12 20.15 20.02
N SER A 443 -21.80 20.67 18.84
CA SER A 443 -22.77 21.39 18.00
C SER A 443 -22.31 21.57 16.55
N LYS A 444 -23.28 21.67 15.63
CA LYS A 444 -23.07 22.02 14.22
C LYS A 444 -22.38 23.39 14.06
N GLU A 445 -22.54 24.27 15.03
CA GLU A 445 -21.92 25.60 15.09
C GLU A 445 -20.41 25.57 15.36
N ALA A 446 -19.93 24.63 16.17
CA ALA A 446 -18.50 24.43 16.42
C ALA A 446 -17.78 23.99 15.15
N CYS A 447 -18.41 23.13 14.35
CA CYS A 447 -17.90 22.68 13.05
C CYS A 447 -17.85 23.85 12.04
N MET A 448 -18.90 24.66 11.97
CA MET A 448 -18.98 25.83 11.11
C MET A 448 -18.02 26.95 11.52
N LYS A 449 -17.78 27.12 12.82
CA LYS A 449 -16.79 28.07 13.33
C LYS A 449 -15.35 27.68 12.94
N TYR A 450 -15.08 26.40 12.93
CA TYR A 450 -13.79 25.89 12.45
C TYR A 450 -13.61 26.11 10.93
N TYR A 451 -14.68 25.92 10.15
CA TYR A 451 -14.70 26.21 8.71
C TYR A 451 -14.47 27.70 8.42
N ASN A 452 -15.17 28.58 9.13
CA ASN A 452 -15.06 30.02 8.96
C ASN A 452 -13.68 30.57 9.36
N LEU A 453 -12.98 29.93 10.30
CA LEU A 453 -11.60 30.29 10.66
C LEU A 453 -10.58 29.95 9.55
N ILE A 454 -10.85 28.89 8.78
CA ILE A 454 -10.00 28.50 7.64
C ILE A 454 -10.26 29.37 6.40
N ASP A 455 -11.51 29.82 6.19
CA ASP A 455 -11.88 30.70 5.07
C ASP A 455 -11.60 32.19 5.32
N ALA A 456 -11.47 32.62 6.57
CA ALA A 456 -11.11 33.98 6.94
C ALA A 456 -9.63 34.34 6.78
N GLU A 457 -8.79 33.34 6.52
CA GLU A 457 -7.35 33.49 6.21
C GLU A 457 -7.05 33.39 4.69
N LYS A 458 -8.08 33.47 3.83
CA LYS A 458 -7.96 33.76 2.42
C LYS A 458 -8.05 35.28 2.18
#